data_3c7b0504f8790236f5fd9b407c641483
#
_entry.id   3c7b0504f8790236f5fd9b407c641483
#
_cell.length_a   1.000
_cell.length_b   1.000
_cell.length_c   1.000
_cell.angle_alpha   90.00
_cell.angle_beta   90.00
_cell.angle_gamma   90.00
#
_symmetry.space_group_name_H-M   'P 1'
#
loop_
_entity.id
_entity.type
_entity.pdbx_description
1 polymer ?
#
loop_
_entity_poly.entity_id
_entity_poly.type
_entity_poly.pdbx_seq_one_letter_code
_entity_poly.pdbx_strand_id
1 'polypeptide(L)'
;QHPELVANDADLLSSLVPPSQSTGRNVLDMQHFMIGRLQNQVRMLRDIQSDLIEASSLNSIAREQVHAAALRLLDARSFEHLIEYTTSPDGLARVLGIRAATVCIETANGVSGIGIRGVRVLEPGGVDRIIGPGERCRLAAHVRGSRGLYGHLAEDVHSEALVRLEISRGSPPGLLALGGFDPEQFH
;
A
#
# COMPACT_ATOMS: atom_id res chain seq x y z
N GLN A 1 -19.38 23.98 42.54
CA GLN A 1 -19.68 23.29 41.26
C GLN A 1 -18.98 24.08 40.18
N HIS A 2 -17.96 23.46 39.54
CA HIS A 2 -17.16 24.09 38.52
C HIS A 2 -17.55 23.49 37.14
N PRO A 3 -18.58 24.07 36.47
CA PRO A 3 -19.05 23.58 35.17
C PRO A 3 -17.96 23.65 34.08
N GLU A 4 -16.98 24.54 34.24
CA GLU A 4 -15.86 24.74 33.32
C GLU A 4 -14.93 23.55 33.24
N LEU A 5 -14.77 22.76 34.31
CA LEU A 5 -13.96 21.54 34.31
C LEU A 5 -14.57 20.43 33.45
N VAL A 6 -15.91 20.37 33.43
CA VAL A 6 -16.66 19.40 32.63
C VAL A 6 -16.74 19.85 31.18
N ALA A 7 -16.84 21.17 30.95
CA ALA A 7 -16.91 21.72 29.59
C ALA A 7 -15.60 21.57 28.79
N ASN A 8 -14.47 21.46 29.49
CA ASN A 8 -13.15 21.30 28.85
C ASN A 8 -12.73 19.84 28.65
N ASP A 9 -13.45 18.88 29.24
CA ASP A 9 -13.19 17.46 29.08
C ASP A 9 -14.18 16.84 28.09
N ALA A 10 -13.69 16.61 26.87
CA ALA A 10 -14.49 16.11 25.76
C ALA A 10 -15.00 14.67 25.97
N ASP A 11 -14.27 13.85 26.73
CA ASP A 11 -14.66 12.47 27.03
C ASP A 11 -15.76 12.43 28.10
N LEU A 12 -15.67 13.30 29.10
CA LEU A 12 -16.72 13.50 30.06
C LEU A 12 -17.99 14.04 29.41
N LEU A 13 -17.90 15.03 28.52
CA LEU A 13 -19.07 15.56 27.80
C LEU A 13 -19.75 14.50 26.92
N SER A 14 -19.02 13.58 26.35
CA SER A 14 -19.59 12.52 25.51
C SER A 14 -20.33 11.45 26.30
N SER A 15 -20.00 11.29 27.58
CA SER A 15 -20.59 10.31 28.49
C SER A 15 -21.71 10.86 29.39
N LEU A 16 -21.83 12.20 29.49
CA LEU A 16 -22.87 12.84 30.30
C LEU A 16 -24.24 12.69 29.63
N VAL A 17 -25.13 12.00 30.34
CA VAL A 17 -26.55 11.95 30.00
C VAL A 17 -27.25 13.10 30.74
N PRO A 18 -27.79 14.13 30.05
CA PRO A 18 -28.51 15.21 30.71
C PRO A 18 -29.75 14.68 31.43
N PRO A 19 -30.08 15.22 32.59
CA PRO A 19 -31.28 14.80 33.32
C PRO A 19 -32.52 15.11 32.48
N SER A 20 -33.38 14.11 32.29
CA SER A 20 -34.66 14.29 31.61
C SER A 20 -35.60 15.09 32.53
N GLN A 21 -35.89 16.34 32.21
CA GLN A 21 -36.95 17.10 32.86
C GLN A 21 -38.28 16.70 32.20
N SER A 22 -38.95 15.73 32.78
CA SER A 22 -40.31 15.35 32.35
C SER A 22 -41.32 16.35 32.84
N THR A 23 -41.66 17.31 32.03
CA THR A 23 -42.83 18.18 32.26
C THR A 23 -43.90 17.77 31.24
N GLY A 24 -44.74 16.78 31.63
CA GLY A 24 -45.90 16.36 30.82
C GLY A 24 -45.68 15.15 29.93
N ARG A 25 -46.70 14.29 29.87
CA ARG A 25 -46.74 12.95 29.27
C ARG A 25 -46.47 12.86 27.75
N ASN A 26 -46.17 13.96 27.05
CA ASN A 26 -46.01 13.95 25.59
C ASN A 26 -45.04 15.01 25.00
N VAL A 27 -44.24 15.65 25.85
CA VAL A 27 -43.17 16.54 25.33
C VAL A 27 -41.90 15.74 25.25
N LEU A 28 -41.54 15.29 24.04
CA LEU A 28 -40.20 14.84 23.73
C LEU A 28 -39.25 15.95 24.15
N ASP A 29 -38.33 15.63 25.07
CA ASP A 29 -37.32 16.58 25.51
C ASP A 29 -36.38 16.87 24.31
N MET A 30 -36.71 17.88 23.54
CA MET A 30 -35.97 18.30 22.34
C MET A 30 -34.50 18.58 22.65
N GLN A 31 -34.25 19.05 23.88
CA GLN A 31 -32.85 19.32 24.29
C GLN A 31 -32.07 18.03 24.45
N HIS A 32 -32.66 17.01 25.09
CA HIS A 32 -32.03 15.70 25.22
C HIS A 32 -31.74 15.06 23.85
N PHE A 33 -32.70 15.12 22.96
CA PHE A 33 -32.54 14.63 21.58
C PHE A 33 -31.44 15.38 20.82
N MET A 34 -31.40 16.72 20.94
CA MET A 34 -30.36 17.54 20.27
C MET A 34 -28.98 17.27 20.85
N ILE A 35 -28.84 17.12 22.15
CA ILE A 35 -27.56 16.78 22.79
C ILE A 35 -27.08 15.41 22.34
N GLY A 36 -27.94 14.40 22.35
CA GLY A 36 -27.59 13.06 21.84
C GLY A 36 -27.16 13.08 20.36
N ARG A 37 -27.85 13.87 19.53
CA ARG A 37 -27.48 14.05 18.13
C ARG A 37 -26.11 14.73 17.97
N LEU A 38 -25.85 15.79 18.74
CA LEU A 38 -24.56 16.49 18.71
C LEU A 38 -23.42 15.60 19.22
N GLN A 39 -23.64 14.84 20.28
CA GLN A 39 -22.66 13.89 20.78
C GLN A 39 -22.32 12.80 19.75
N ASN A 40 -23.32 12.32 19.01
CA ASN A 40 -23.10 11.37 17.91
C ASN A 40 -22.32 12.00 16.75
N GLN A 41 -22.61 13.26 16.39
CA GLN A 41 -21.86 13.97 15.35
C GLN A 41 -20.42 14.21 15.78
N VAL A 42 -20.17 14.58 17.05
CA VAL A 42 -18.80 14.76 17.57
C VAL A 42 -18.02 13.44 17.54
N ARG A 43 -18.65 12.31 17.94
CA ARG A 43 -18.00 11.00 17.83
C ARG A 43 -17.63 10.68 16.38
N MET A 44 -18.59 10.78 15.47
CA MET A 44 -18.36 10.52 14.05
C MET A 44 -17.23 11.40 13.46
N LEU A 45 -17.18 12.69 13.82
CA LEU A 45 -16.11 13.58 13.38
C LEU A 45 -14.75 13.19 13.94
N ARG A 46 -14.68 12.71 15.18
CA ARG A 46 -13.44 12.21 15.78
C ARG A 46 -12.95 10.93 15.11
N ASP A 47 -13.86 10.01 14.81
CA ASP A 47 -13.53 8.78 14.09
C ASP A 47 -12.94 9.11 12.71
N ILE A 48 -13.61 9.97 11.94
CA ILE A 48 -13.10 10.44 10.64
C ILE A 48 -11.75 11.14 10.79
N GLN A 49 -11.57 11.96 11.81
CA GLN A 49 -10.28 12.62 12.06
C GLN A 49 -9.16 11.63 12.37
N SER A 50 -9.46 10.60 13.18
CA SER A 50 -8.50 9.53 13.49
C SER A 50 -8.09 8.77 12.23
N ASP A 51 -9.07 8.39 11.40
CA ASP A 51 -8.84 7.68 10.14
C ASP A 51 -7.99 8.52 9.17
N LEU A 52 -8.24 9.84 9.10
CA LEU A 52 -7.46 10.75 8.27
C LEU A 52 -6.00 10.89 8.75
N ILE A 53 -5.79 10.95 10.06
CA ILE A 53 -4.44 11.01 10.64
C ILE A 53 -3.70 9.72 10.35
N GLU A 54 -4.34 8.57 10.52
CA GLU A 54 -3.76 7.26 10.23
C GLU A 54 -3.41 7.15 8.74
N ALA A 55 -4.33 7.46 7.83
CA ALA A 55 -4.09 7.44 6.39
C ALA A 55 -2.94 8.40 5.98
N SER A 56 -2.88 9.60 6.57
CA SER A 56 -1.81 10.57 6.33
C SER A 56 -0.45 10.05 6.80
N SER A 57 -0.41 9.40 7.96
CA SER A 57 0.81 8.77 8.50
C SER A 57 1.32 7.65 7.60
N LEU A 58 0.43 6.74 7.18
CA LEU A 58 0.76 5.64 6.27
C LEU A 58 1.29 6.16 4.93
N ASN A 59 0.64 7.19 4.35
CA ASN A 59 1.10 7.83 3.12
C ASN A 59 2.49 8.49 3.27
N SER A 60 2.77 9.08 4.44
CA SER A 60 4.09 9.67 4.72
C SER A 60 5.18 8.59 4.77
N ILE A 61 4.92 7.48 5.47
CA ILE A 61 5.83 6.34 5.56
C ILE A 61 6.09 5.75 4.17
N ALA A 62 5.04 5.50 3.39
CA ALA A 62 5.16 4.96 2.04
C ALA A 62 6.00 5.88 1.13
N ARG A 63 5.79 7.19 1.21
CA ARG A 63 6.58 8.16 0.45
C ARG A 63 8.06 8.16 0.85
N GLU A 64 8.37 8.05 2.14
CA GLU A 64 9.74 7.96 2.63
C GLU A 64 10.42 6.66 2.15
N GLN A 65 9.71 5.55 2.17
CA GLN A 65 10.19 4.27 1.64
C GLN A 65 10.50 4.34 0.15
N VAL A 66 9.58 4.90 -0.65
CA VAL A 66 9.79 5.09 -2.11
C VAL A 66 10.98 6.01 -2.37
N HIS A 67 11.11 7.11 -1.61
CA HIS A 67 12.23 8.03 -1.74
C HIS A 67 13.56 7.35 -1.40
N ALA A 68 13.62 6.62 -0.29
CA ALA A 68 14.82 5.87 0.10
C ALA A 68 15.19 4.81 -0.95
N ALA A 69 14.21 4.09 -1.48
CA ALA A 69 14.41 3.11 -2.55
C ALA A 69 14.98 3.78 -3.81
N ALA A 70 14.41 4.90 -4.23
CA ALA A 70 14.87 5.64 -5.41
C ALA A 70 16.32 6.12 -5.26
N LEU A 71 16.68 6.68 -4.11
CA LEU A 71 18.06 7.11 -3.84
C LEU A 71 19.04 5.94 -3.90
N ARG A 72 18.68 4.79 -3.34
CA ARG A 72 19.53 3.58 -3.38
C ARG A 72 19.69 3.03 -4.80
N LEU A 73 18.63 3.07 -5.62
CA LEU A 73 18.70 2.66 -7.01
C LEU A 73 19.61 3.60 -7.84
N LEU A 74 19.56 4.92 -7.57
CA LEU A 74 20.41 5.91 -8.24
C LEU A 74 21.88 5.84 -7.81
N ASP A 75 22.18 5.34 -6.60
CA ASP A 75 23.54 5.17 -6.08
C ASP A 75 24.21 3.87 -6.62
N ALA A 76 23.49 3.08 -7.40
CA ALA A 76 24.05 1.86 -8.00
C ALA A 76 25.19 2.19 -8.98
N ARG A 77 26.38 1.63 -8.73
CA ARG A 77 27.60 1.91 -9.51
C ARG A 77 27.71 1.09 -10.78
N SER A 78 26.95 0.03 -10.90
CA SER A 78 26.90 -0.83 -12.09
C SER A 78 25.51 -1.44 -12.24
N PHE A 79 25.25 -2.00 -13.41
CA PHE A 79 23.99 -2.72 -13.68
C PHE A 79 23.85 -3.95 -12.78
N GLU A 80 24.94 -4.68 -12.56
CA GLU A 80 24.96 -5.86 -11.67
C GLU A 80 24.60 -5.46 -10.24
N HIS A 81 25.16 -4.36 -9.74
CA HIS A 81 24.85 -3.84 -8.41
C HIS A 81 23.38 -3.40 -8.30
N LEU A 82 22.84 -2.78 -9.36
CA LEU A 82 21.41 -2.42 -9.43
C LEU A 82 20.51 -3.66 -9.33
N ILE A 83 20.82 -4.71 -10.09
CA ILE A 83 20.07 -5.96 -10.09
C ILE A 83 20.17 -6.66 -8.72
N GLU A 84 21.38 -6.75 -8.18
CA GLU A 84 21.62 -7.35 -6.87
C GLU A 84 20.81 -6.64 -5.77
N TYR A 85 20.87 -5.31 -5.74
CA TYR A 85 20.08 -4.53 -4.79
C TYR A 85 18.56 -4.73 -4.99
N THR A 86 18.10 -4.74 -6.25
CA THR A 86 16.66 -4.87 -6.55
C THR A 86 16.13 -6.24 -6.14
N THR A 87 16.90 -7.31 -6.36
CA THR A 87 16.42 -8.71 -6.21
C THR A 87 16.84 -9.37 -4.89
N SER A 88 17.74 -8.72 -4.13
CA SER A 88 18.14 -9.19 -2.81
C SER A 88 17.01 -9.04 -1.78
N PRO A 89 16.84 -9.99 -0.87
CA PRO A 89 15.89 -9.88 0.25
C PRO A 89 16.15 -8.65 1.14
N ASP A 90 17.42 -8.28 1.31
CA ASP A 90 17.84 -7.13 2.12
C ASP A 90 17.89 -5.81 1.33
N GLY A 91 17.57 -5.85 0.05
CA GLY A 91 17.59 -4.72 -0.86
C GLY A 91 16.24 -3.98 -0.96
N LEU A 92 15.74 -3.86 -2.19
CA LEU A 92 14.51 -3.11 -2.49
C LEU A 92 13.29 -3.63 -1.73
N ALA A 93 13.14 -4.95 -1.63
CA ALA A 93 12.02 -5.57 -0.94
C ALA A 93 11.93 -5.13 0.53
N ARG A 94 13.05 -5.10 1.24
CA ARG A 94 13.13 -4.66 2.63
C ARG A 94 12.81 -3.19 2.80
N VAL A 95 13.31 -2.33 1.91
CA VAL A 95 13.08 -0.88 1.99
C VAL A 95 11.62 -0.53 1.74
N LEU A 96 10.98 -1.21 0.80
CA LEU A 96 9.57 -1.01 0.49
C LEU A 96 8.61 -1.76 1.42
N GLY A 97 9.12 -2.61 2.33
CA GLY A 97 8.29 -3.43 3.21
C GLY A 97 7.44 -4.46 2.44
N ILE A 98 7.98 -5.01 1.34
CA ILE A 98 7.32 -6.02 0.50
C ILE A 98 8.01 -7.38 0.64
N ARG A 99 7.34 -8.44 0.16
CA ARG A 99 7.86 -9.81 0.28
C ARG A 99 8.95 -10.12 -0.74
N ALA A 100 8.79 -9.64 -1.97
CA ALA A 100 9.71 -9.95 -3.07
C ALA A 100 9.77 -8.83 -4.09
N ALA A 101 10.95 -8.63 -4.67
CA ALA A 101 11.14 -7.81 -5.86
C ALA A 101 11.91 -8.64 -6.90
N THR A 102 11.43 -8.67 -8.13
CA THR A 102 12.02 -9.47 -9.20
C THR A 102 12.11 -8.66 -10.48
N VAL A 103 13.25 -8.72 -11.15
CA VAL A 103 13.43 -8.15 -12.48
C VAL A 103 13.31 -9.26 -13.51
N CYS A 104 12.48 -9.04 -14.52
CA CYS A 104 12.32 -9.94 -15.64
C CYS A 104 12.70 -9.22 -16.93
N ILE A 105 13.28 -9.94 -17.90
CA ILE A 105 13.63 -9.41 -19.22
C ILE A 105 13.18 -10.42 -20.28
N GLU A 106 12.57 -9.94 -21.36
CA GLU A 106 12.28 -10.80 -22.52
C GLU A 106 13.55 -11.11 -23.30
N THR A 107 13.62 -12.31 -23.83
CA THR A 107 14.69 -12.66 -24.78
C THR A 107 14.20 -12.66 -26.21
N ALA A 108 15.00 -12.13 -27.15
CA ALA A 108 14.68 -12.16 -28.56
C ALA A 108 14.70 -13.59 -29.16
N ASN A 109 15.39 -14.53 -28.52
CA ASN A 109 15.67 -15.86 -29.08
C ASN A 109 15.02 -17.03 -28.32
N GLY A 110 14.09 -16.77 -27.41
CA GLY A 110 13.37 -17.84 -26.72
C GLY A 110 14.21 -18.74 -25.79
N VAL A 111 15.47 -18.39 -25.54
CA VAL A 111 16.36 -19.17 -24.65
C VAL A 111 16.00 -18.80 -23.21
N SER A 112 15.12 -19.59 -22.63
CA SER A 112 14.86 -19.57 -21.20
C SER A 112 16.07 -20.12 -20.43
N GLY A 113 16.64 -19.35 -19.52
CA GLY A 113 17.36 -20.02 -18.46
C GLY A 113 18.76 -19.62 -18.08
N ILE A 114 19.45 -18.70 -18.76
CA ILE A 114 20.73 -18.18 -18.26
C ILE A 114 20.61 -16.69 -18.11
N GLY A 115 19.86 -16.30 -17.07
CA GLY A 115 19.81 -14.90 -16.65
C GLY A 115 21.04 -14.51 -15.84
N ILE A 116 21.41 -13.26 -15.91
CA ILE A 116 22.23 -12.60 -14.91
C ILE A 116 21.64 -12.97 -13.55
N ARG A 117 22.47 -13.28 -12.57
CA ARG A 117 22.03 -13.67 -11.22
C ARG A 117 20.99 -12.64 -10.73
N GLY A 118 19.78 -13.11 -10.40
CA GLY A 118 18.67 -12.26 -9.95
C GLY A 118 17.70 -11.79 -11.03
N VAL A 119 18.00 -11.95 -12.32
CA VAL A 119 17.09 -11.62 -13.43
C VAL A 119 16.40 -12.88 -13.94
N ARG A 120 15.09 -12.82 -14.13
CA ARG A 120 14.30 -13.88 -14.76
C ARG A 120 14.13 -13.60 -16.26
N VAL A 121 14.21 -14.65 -17.03
CA VAL A 121 14.03 -14.55 -18.47
C VAL A 121 12.61 -14.96 -18.83
N LEU A 122 11.92 -14.08 -19.56
CA LEU A 122 10.60 -14.32 -20.12
C LEU A 122 10.70 -14.63 -21.61
N GLU A 123 9.74 -15.42 -22.11
CA GLU A 123 9.56 -15.63 -23.54
C GLU A 123 9.14 -14.33 -24.24
N PRO A 124 9.39 -14.18 -25.54
CA PRO A 124 8.90 -13.04 -26.31
C PRO A 124 7.40 -12.80 -26.14
N GLY A 125 7.01 -11.54 -25.91
CA GLY A 125 5.64 -11.16 -25.58
C GLY A 125 5.19 -11.54 -24.16
N GLY A 126 6.10 -12.02 -23.32
CA GLY A 126 5.83 -12.40 -21.93
C GLY A 126 5.41 -11.22 -21.06
N VAL A 127 6.02 -10.07 -21.25
CA VAL A 127 5.66 -8.84 -20.53
C VAL A 127 4.24 -8.42 -20.87
N ASP A 128 3.87 -8.39 -22.15
CA ASP A 128 2.51 -8.03 -22.59
C ASP A 128 1.45 -9.03 -22.10
N ARG A 129 1.80 -10.32 -22.00
CA ARG A 129 0.87 -11.33 -21.44
C ARG A 129 0.65 -11.16 -19.93
N ILE A 130 1.64 -10.67 -19.20
CA ILE A 130 1.57 -10.53 -17.75
C ILE A 130 0.92 -9.22 -17.35
N ILE A 131 1.36 -8.09 -17.91
CA ILE A 131 0.89 -6.76 -17.50
C ILE A 131 -0.27 -6.24 -18.36
N GLY A 132 -0.34 -6.68 -19.60
CA GLY A 132 -1.26 -6.18 -20.62
C GLY A 132 -0.52 -5.42 -21.74
N PRO A 133 -1.03 -5.50 -23.00
CA PRO A 133 -0.41 -4.80 -24.13
C PRO A 133 -0.48 -3.29 -23.93
N GLY A 134 0.67 -2.62 -23.98
CA GLY A 134 0.78 -1.17 -23.83
C GLY A 134 0.62 -0.63 -22.42
N GLU A 135 0.28 -1.47 -21.45
CA GLU A 135 0.19 -1.07 -20.03
C GLU A 135 1.57 -0.80 -19.45
N ARG A 136 1.69 0.29 -18.69
CA ARG A 136 2.94 0.69 -18.03
C ARG A 136 3.05 0.18 -16.61
N CYS A 137 1.93 0.07 -15.92
CA CYS A 137 1.84 -0.38 -14.54
C CYS A 137 0.53 -1.12 -14.32
N ARG A 138 0.56 -2.17 -13.51
CA ARG A 138 -0.64 -2.89 -13.05
C ARG A 138 -0.51 -3.16 -11.57
N LEU A 139 -1.55 -2.81 -10.81
CA LEU A 139 -1.71 -3.16 -9.41
C LEU A 139 -2.77 -4.25 -9.30
N ALA A 140 -2.57 -5.20 -8.39
CA ALA A 140 -3.54 -6.25 -8.15
C ALA A 140 -3.51 -6.71 -6.69
N ALA A 141 -4.66 -6.58 -6.03
CA ALA A 141 -4.93 -7.08 -4.70
C ALA A 141 -5.43 -8.54 -4.76
N HIS A 142 -5.33 -9.28 -3.66
CA HIS A 142 -5.85 -10.64 -3.52
C HIS A 142 -5.40 -11.62 -4.62
N VAL A 143 -4.13 -11.54 -5.04
CA VAL A 143 -3.56 -12.44 -6.06
C VAL A 143 -2.91 -13.67 -5.42
N ARG A 144 -2.68 -14.67 -6.27
CA ARG A 144 -1.72 -15.75 -5.99
C ARG A 144 -0.46 -15.49 -6.77
N GLY A 145 0.67 -15.33 -6.07
CA GLY A 145 1.94 -15.07 -6.71
C GLY A 145 2.31 -16.14 -7.73
N SER A 146 2.80 -15.70 -8.88
CA SER A 146 3.27 -16.61 -9.94
C SER A 146 4.66 -17.16 -9.62
N ARG A 147 4.83 -18.49 -9.69
CA ARG A 147 6.15 -19.12 -9.56
C ARG A 147 7.12 -18.66 -10.66
N GLY A 148 6.60 -18.29 -11.83
CA GLY A 148 7.38 -17.71 -12.91
C GLY A 148 8.02 -16.37 -12.53
N LEU A 149 7.34 -15.56 -11.74
CA LEU A 149 7.81 -14.24 -11.28
C LEU A 149 8.56 -14.32 -9.95
N TYR A 150 8.00 -15.00 -8.95
CA TYR A 150 8.51 -14.94 -7.57
C TYR A 150 9.24 -16.21 -7.11
N GLY A 151 9.25 -17.27 -7.93
CA GLY A 151 9.91 -18.54 -7.59
C GLY A 151 9.34 -19.20 -6.34
N HIS A 152 10.20 -19.49 -5.37
CA HIS A 152 9.82 -20.11 -4.10
C HIS A 152 9.04 -19.17 -3.16
N LEU A 153 9.11 -17.86 -3.39
CA LEU A 153 8.36 -16.86 -2.61
C LEU A 153 6.93 -16.65 -3.13
N ALA A 154 6.53 -17.31 -4.22
CA ALA A 154 5.21 -17.15 -4.84
C ALA A 154 4.04 -17.43 -3.87
N GLU A 155 4.21 -18.36 -2.93
CA GLU A 155 3.17 -18.74 -1.97
C GLU A 155 2.93 -17.66 -0.91
N ASP A 156 3.91 -16.79 -0.68
CA ASP A 156 3.84 -15.68 0.27
C ASP A 156 3.39 -14.34 -0.37
N VAL A 157 3.16 -14.34 -1.69
CA VAL A 157 2.72 -13.13 -2.41
C VAL A 157 1.21 -13.13 -2.56
N HIS A 158 0.55 -12.15 -1.96
CA HIS A 158 -0.91 -12.01 -1.93
C HIS A 158 -1.41 -10.72 -2.61
N SER A 159 -0.51 -9.80 -2.94
CA SER A 159 -0.78 -8.63 -3.79
C SER A 159 0.44 -8.35 -4.65
N GLU A 160 0.27 -7.70 -5.80
CA GLU A 160 1.40 -7.42 -6.68
C GLU A 160 1.29 -6.06 -7.37
N ALA A 161 2.45 -5.44 -7.57
CA ALA A 161 2.62 -4.30 -8.46
C ALA A 161 3.61 -4.68 -9.56
N LEU A 162 3.18 -4.55 -10.80
CA LEU A 162 3.94 -4.88 -11.99
C LEU A 162 4.24 -3.59 -12.74
N VAL A 163 5.50 -3.36 -13.08
CA VAL A 163 5.95 -2.15 -13.78
C VAL A 163 6.75 -2.54 -15.00
N ARG A 164 6.33 -2.06 -16.16
CA ARG A 164 7.07 -2.24 -17.42
C ARG A 164 8.36 -1.44 -17.40
N LEU A 165 9.47 -2.08 -17.77
CA LEU A 165 10.76 -1.45 -17.89
C LEU A 165 11.12 -1.30 -19.38
N GLU A 166 11.38 -0.06 -19.78
CA GLU A 166 11.94 0.28 -21.08
C GLU A 166 13.39 0.74 -20.90
N ILE A 167 14.36 -0.18 -21.11
CA ILE A 167 15.77 0.09 -20.79
C ILE A 167 16.39 1.01 -21.85
N SER A 168 16.12 0.76 -23.14
CA SER A 168 16.56 1.62 -24.24
C SER A 168 15.74 1.37 -25.52
N ARG A 169 15.85 2.28 -26.52
CA ARG A 169 15.24 2.07 -27.83
C ARG A 169 15.83 0.82 -28.49
N GLY A 170 14.99 -0.18 -28.74
CA GLY A 170 15.38 -1.45 -29.36
C GLY A 170 15.83 -2.55 -28.39
N SER A 171 15.89 -2.29 -27.10
CA SER A 171 16.03 -3.36 -26.10
C SER A 171 14.72 -4.12 -25.92
N PRO A 172 14.77 -5.44 -25.65
CA PRO A 172 13.59 -6.17 -25.25
C PRO A 172 12.93 -5.54 -24.03
N PRO A 173 11.60 -5.57 -23.95
CA PRO A 173 10.90 -5.05 -22.76
C PRO A 173 11.27 -5.84 -21.52
N GLY A 174 11.30 -5.16 -20.39
CA GLY A 174 11.49 -5.74 -19.08
C GLY A 174 10.26 -5.56 -18.20
N LEU A 175 10.27 -6.21 -17.05
CA LEU A 175 9.24 -6.14 -16.03
C LEU A 175 9.90 -6.10 -14.66
N LEU A 176 9.52 -5.12 -13.83
CA LEU A 176 9.75 -5.16 -12.40
C LEU A 176 8.48 -5.69 -11.74
N ALA A 177 8.59 -6.80 -11.04
CA ALA A 177 7.50 -7.39 -10.28
C ALA A 177 7.77 -7.23 -8.79
N LEU A 178 6.87 -6.56 -8.09
CA LEU A 178 6.88 -6.33 -6.66
C LEU A 178 5.76 -7.14 -6.03
N GLY A 179 6.08 -8.04 -5.11
CA GLY A 179 5.12 -8.91 -4.43
C GLY A 179 4.95 -8.51 -2.98
N GLY A 180 3.72 -8.19 -2.58
CA GLY A 180 3.33 -7.87 -1.22
C GLY A 180 2.86 -9.11 -0.45
N PHE A 181 3.11 -9.13 0.86
CA PHE A 181 2.58 -10.14 1.76
C PHE A 181 1.11 -9.84 2.13
N ASP A 182 0.80 -8.56 2.35
CA ASP A 182 -0.56 -8.13 2.64
C ASP A 182 -1.40 -8.15 1.34
N PRO A 183 -2.57 -8.82 1.33
CA PRO A 183 -3.45 -8.85 0.17
C PRO A 183 -3.91 -7.47 -0.33
N GLU A 184 -3.94 -6.47 0.53
CA GLU A 184 -4.40 -5.11 0.24
C GLU A 184 -3.25 -4.10 0.03
N GLN A 185 -1.97 -4.55 0.06
CA GLN A 185 -0.83 -3.64 -0.06
C GLN A 185 -0.78 -2.92 -1.41
N PHE A 186 -1.23 -3.58 -2.47
CA PHE A 186 -1.29 -3.03 -3.82
C PHE A 186 -2.73 -3.09 -4.34
N HIS A 187 -3.46 -1.99 -4.19
CA HIS A 187 -4.85 -1.85 -4.65
C HIS A 187 -5.09 -0.55 -5.42
#